data_9255de06163271cd8e5864b415176724
#
_entry.id   9255de06163271cd8e5864b415176724
#
_cell.length_a   1.000
_cell.length_b   1.000
_cell.length_c   1.000
_cell.angle_alpha   90.00
_cell.angle_beta   90.00
_cell.angle_gamma   90.00
#
_symmetry.space_group_name_H-M   'P 1'
#
loop_
_entity.id
_entity.type
_entity.pdbx_description
1 polymer ?
#
loop_
_entity_poly.entity_id
_entity_poly.type
_entity_poly.pdbx_seq_one_letter_code
_entity_poly.pdbx_strand_id
1 'polypeptide(L)'
;MSRLDRLNERYHAHHAGEKQEFVFGGGDRGAIFASLVGGPGRRVLDLGCRTGALTQHYAVGNDVVGVDVDHDALARASERLGIETAWADVEEGLPFDSDSFDVVVAGELLEHLADPVNAVANVGRVLRPGGRFVGSVPNAFRLKSRVAYARGRYPADWDPTHLQLFTPDALRRLLGDFEEVQIRFEIGRLVRVHPRLMANVQLFSARKPG
;
A
#
# COMPACT_ATOMS: atom_id res chain seq x y z
N MET A 1 -7.36 24.97 8.95
CA MET A 1 -6.52 23.89 8.41
C MET A 1 -7.35 22.62 8.38
N SER A 2 -7.60 22.04 7.21
CA SER A 2 -8.37 20.80 7.04
C SER A 2 -7.63 19.58 7.62
N ARG A 3 -8.28 18.41 7.68
CA ARG A 3 -7.60 17.16 8.05
C ARG A 3 -6.52 16.82 7.01
N LEU A 4 -6.83 16.99 5.74
CA LEU A 4 -5.92 16.70 4.63
C LEU A 4 -4.67 17.61 4.66
N ASP A 5 -4.80 18.90 5.01
CA ASP A 5 -3.64 19.80 5.18
C ASP A 5 -2.70 19.30 6.30
N ARG A 6 -3.26 18.85 7.44
CA ARG A 6 -2.45 18.32 8.55
C ARG A 6 -1.73 17.00 8.19
N LEU A 7 -2.39 16.15 7.41
CA LEU A 7 -1.78 14.93 6.90
C LEU A 7 -0.65 15.25 5.92
N ASN A 8 -0.87 16.21 5.00
CA ASN A 8 0.16 16.69 4.08
C ASN A 8 1.42 17.15 4.84
N GLU A 9 1.28 18.06 5.81
CA GLU A 9 2.42 18.54 6.60
C GLU A 9 3.15 17.40 7.33
N ARG A 10 2.40 16.48 7.95
CA ARG A 10 2.96 15.35 8.70
C ARG A 10 3.76 14.40 7.82
N TYR A 11 3.17 13.97 6.70
CA TYR A 11 3.82 13.00 5.82
C TYR A 11 4.90 13.61 4.95
N HIS A 12 4.75 14.86 4.52
CA HIS A 12 5.81 15.60 3.86
C HIS A 12 7.06 15.71 4.76
N ALA A 13 6.90 16.11 6.02
CA ALA A 13 8.00 16.18 6.98
C ALA A 13 8.61 14.80 7.29
N HIS A 14 7.80 13.74 7.41
CA HIS A 14 8.28 12.38 7.67
C HIS A 14 9.12 11.83 6.52
N HIS A 15 8.76 12.15 5.28
CA HIS A 15 9.43 11.66 4.08
C HIS A 15 10.49 12.63 3.51
N ALA A 16 10.77 13.76 4.18
CA ALA A 16 11.77 14.71 3.72
C ALA A 16 13.17 14.08 3.63
N GLY A 17 13.97 14.54 2.66
CA GLY A 17 15.35 14.10 2.44
C GLY A 17 15.48 12.75 1.73
N GLU A 18 16.47 11.94 2.12
CA GLU A 18 16.85 10.67 1.47
C GLU A 18 15.72 9.61 1.43
N LYS A 19 14.70 9.75 2.28
CA LYS A 19 13.55 8.83 2.31
C LYS A 19 12.55 9.05 1.18
N GLN A 20 12.64 10.13 0.42
CA GLN A 20 11.66 10.46 -0.63
C GLN A 20 11.56 9.38 -1.71
N GLU A 21 12.68 8.83 -2.14
CA GLU A 21 12.76 7.78 -3.19
C GLU A 21 12.87 6.37 -2.61
N PHE A 22 12.85 6.23 -1.28
CA PHE A 22 13.05 4.93 -0.66
C PHE A 22 11.81 4.03 -0.81
N VAL A 23 11.99 2.90 -1.52
CA VAL A 23 11.04 1.79 -1.57
C VAL A 23 11.63 0.61 -0.82
N PHE A 24 11.02 0.22 0.28
CA PHE A 24 11.47 -0.96 1.02
C PHE A 24 11.39 -2.22 0.16
N GLY A 25 12.50 -2.95 0.01
CA GLY A 25 12.58 -4.15 -0.84
C GLY A 25 12.81 -3.87 -2.33
N GLY A 26 12.92 -2.60 -2.75
CA GLY A 26 13.40 -2.18 -4.07
C GLY A 26 12.77 -2.90 -5.25
N GLY A 27 13.61 -3.34 -6.20
CA GLY A 27 13.18 -3.98 -7.45
C GLY A 27 12.40 -5.29 -7.29
N ASP A 28 12.71 -6.09 -6.25
CA ASP A 28 11.98 -7.35 -5.99
C ASP A 28 10.51 -7.07 -5.71
N ARG A 29 10.23 -6.04 -4.90
CA ARG A 29 8.85 -5.64 -4.58
C ARG A 29 8.15 -5.07 -5.81
N GLY A 30 8.82 -4.25 -6.60
CA GLY A 30 8.30 -3.70 -7.85
C GLY A 30 7.88 -4.79 -8.83
N ALA A 31 8.73 -5.80 -9.04
CA ALA A 31 8.42 -6.94 -9.91
C ALA A 31 7.21 -7.75 -9.43
N ILE A 32 7.08 -7.94 -8.10
CA ILE A 32 5.92 -8.63 -7.52
C ILE A 32 4.64 -7.83 -7.77
N PHE A 33 4.65 -6.51 -7.51
CA PHE A 33 3.47 -5.67 -7.74
C PHE A 33 3.09 -5.62 -9.22
N ALA A 34 4.05 -5.51 -10.13
CA ALA A 34 3.81 -5.60 -11.58
C ALA A 34 3.11 -6.93 -11.96
N SER A 35 3.55 -8.04 -11.37
CA SER A 35 2.90 -9.34 -11.57
C SER A 35 1.47 -9.41 -11.00
N LEU A 36 1.22 -8.78 -9.84
CA LEU A 36 -0.09 -8.75 -9.20
C LEU A 36 -1.08 -7.84 -9.93
N VAL A 37 -0.62 -6.71 -10.45
CA VAL A 37 -1.42 -5.81 -11.30
C VAL A 37 -1.80 -6.52 -12.59
N GLY A 38 -0.91 -7.33 -13.14
CA GLY A 38 -1.13 -8.08 -14.37
C GLY A 38 -0.63 -7.33 -15.62
N GLY A 39 -1.04 -7.80 -16.78
CA GLY A 39 -0.60 -7.23 -18.06
C GLY A 39 -1.12 -5.81 -18.34
N PRO A 40 -0.72 -5.21 -19.47
CA PRO A 40 -1.12 -3.87 -19.86
C PRO A 40 -2.62 -3.74 -20.16
N GLY A 41 -3.10 -2.50 -20.27
CA GLY A 41 -4.50 -2.17 -20.57
C GLY A 41 -5.41 -2.15 -19.35
N ARG A 42 -4.86 -2.08 -18.14
CA ARG A 42 -5.62 -1.96 -16.88
C ARG A 42 -5.77 -0.50 -16.47
N ARG A 43 -6.93 -0.17 -15.91
CA ARG A 43 -7.11 1.05 -15.15
C ARG A 43 -6.79 0.80 -13.69
N VAL A 44 -5.71 1.42 -13.20
CA VAL A 44 -5.09 1.14 -11.89
C VAL A 44 -5.19 2.35 -11.00
N LEU A 45 -5.66 2.19 -9.77
CA LEU A 45 -5.60 3.20 -8.73
C LEU A 45 -4.48 2.83 -7.75
N ASP A 46 -3.52 3.72 -7.56
CA ASP A 46 -2.39 3.54 -6.64
C ASP A 46 -2.55 4.44 -5.42
N LEU A 47 -2.90 3.85 -4.28
CA LEU A 47 -3.13 4.54 -3.02
C LEU A 47 -1.83 4.64 -2.22
N GLY A 48 -1.47 5.86 -1.80
CA GLY A 48 -0.18 6.15 -1.18
C GLY A 48 0.98 6.05 -2.17
N CYS A 49 0.77 6.53 -3.41
CA CYS A 49 1.74 6.39 -4.51
C CYS A 49 3.03 7.19 -4.27
N ARG A 50 3.00 8.21 -3.40
CA ARG A 50 4.12 9.11 -3.12
C ARG A 50 4.70 9.69 -4.43
N THR A 51 6.02 9.57 -4.62
CA THR A 51 6.74 10.02 -5.84
C THR A 51 6.64 9.04 -7.00
N GLY A 52 5.80 8.01 -6.93
CA GLY A 52 5.67 6.98 -7.96
C GLY A 52 6.81 5.95 -8.00
N ALA A 53 7.61 5.86 -6.93
CA ALA A 53 8.77 4.96 -6.91
C ALA A 53 8.40 3.46 -7.00
N LEU A 54 7.23 3.06 -6.48
CA LEU A 54 6.69 1.72 -6.69
C LEU A 54 5.88 1.65 -8.00
N THR A 55 5.08 2.67 -8.27
CA THR A 55 4.17 2.81 -9.42
C THR A 55 4.87 2.60 -10.76
N GLN A 56 6.11 3.08 -10.92
CA GLN A 56 6.89 2.95 -12.16
C GLN A 56 6.98 1.52 -12.70
N HIS A 57 6.87 0.51 -11.84
CA HIS A 57 7.00 -0.91 -12.23
C HIS A 57 5.77 -1.46 -12.96
N TYR A 58 4.62 -0.78 -12.85
CA TYR A 58 3.37 -1.17 -13.50
C TYR A 58 2.65 -0.03 -14.21
N ALA A 59 3.26 1.17 -14.27
CA ALA A 59 2.66 2.30 -14.99
C ALA A 59 2.68 2.11 -16.52
N VAL A 60 3.75 1.54 -17.06
CA VAL A 60 3.90 1.39 -18.50
C VAL A 60 2.81 0.48 -19.09
N GLY A 61 2.02 1.02 -20.02
CA GLY A 61 0.94 0.30 -20.70
C GLY A 61 -0.36 0.22 -19.92
N ASN A 62 -0.44 0.82 -18.73
CA ASN A 62 -1.66 0.92 -17.90
C ASN A 62 -2.11 2.39 -17.77
N ASP A 63 -3.40 2.59 -17.56
CA ASP A 63 -4.00 3.88 -17.17
C ASP A 63 -3.94 3.98 -15.65
N VAL A 64 -2.95 4.72 -15.11
CA VAL A 64 -2.69 4.78 -13.68
C VAL A 64 -3.08 6.13 -13.11
N VAL A 65 -3.85 6.10 -12.02
CA VAL A 65 -4.16 7.26 -11.19
C VAL A 65 -3.48 7.06 -9.83
N GLY A 66 -2.61 8.01 -9.45
CA GLY A 66 -1.95 8.02 -8.14
C GLY A 66 -2.72 8.87 -7.12
N VAL A 67 -2.90 8.36 -5.91
CA VAL A 67 -3.49 9.11 -4.79
C VAL A 67 -2.51 9.19 -3.64
N ASP A 68 -2.34 10.37 -3.08
CA ASP A 68 -1.54 10.58 -1.87
C ASP A 68 -2.06 11.80 -1.09
N VAL A 69 -1.64 11.94 0.16
CA VAL A 69 -1.87 13.12 1.00
C VAL A 69 -0.74 14.15 0.88
N ASP A 70 0.42 13.78 0.33
CA ASP A 70 1.57 14.65 0.09
C ASP A 70 1.49 15.24 -1.33
N HIS A 71 1.09 16.51 -1.40
CA HIS A 71 0.89 17.24 -2.65
C HIS A 71 2.19 17.35 -3.50
N ASP A 72 3.34 17.55 -2.85
CA ASP A 72 4.61 17.68 -3.55
C ASP A 72 5.09 16.33 -4.10
N ALA A 73 4.80 15.24 -3.38
CA ALA A 73 5.07 13.89 -3.85
C ALA A 73 4.23 13.55 -5.10
N LEU A 74 2.94 13.93 -5.11
CA LEU A 74 2.06 13.75 -6.27
C LEU A 74 2.55 14.52 -7.50
N ALA A 75 2.99 15.77 -7.33
CA ALA A 75 3.54 16.56 -8.44
C ALA A 75 4.74 15.86 -9.08
N ARG A 76 5.65 15.29 -8.26
CA ARG A 76 6.80 14.51 -8.74
C ARG A 76 6.38 13.21 -9.43
N ALA A 77 5.38 12.50 -8.90
CA ALA A 77 4.87 11.28 -9.53
C ALA A 77 4.30 11.57 -10.92
N SER A 78 3.51 12.64 -11.04
CA SER A 78 2.95 13.09 -12.32
C SER A 78 4.03 13.50 -13.31
N GLU A 79 5.00 14.30 -12.88
CA GLU A 79 6.12 14.73 -13.73
C GLU A 79 6.98 13.55 -14.20
N ARG A 80 7.30 12.63 -13.29
CA ARG A 80 8.19 11.49 -13.57
C ARG A 80 7.55 10.41 -14.44
N LEU A 81 6.28 10.11 -14.23
CA LEU A 81 5.60 8.96 -14.85
C LEU A 81 4.54 9.33 -15.87
N GLY A 82 4.15 10.62 -15.96
CA GLY A 82 3.06 11.07 -16.81
C GLY A 82 1.68 10.53 -16.39
N ILE A 83 1.52 10.16 -15.12
CA ILE A 83 0.25 9.64 -14.61
C ILE A 83 -0.66 10.75 -14.09
N GLU A 84 -1.97 10.48 -14.08
CA GLU A 84 -2.94 11.31 -13.39
C GLU A 84 -2.74 11.18 -11.87
N THR A 85 -2.97 12.26 -11.11
CA THR A 85 -2.86 12.25 -9.66
C THR A 85 -4.03 12.95 -8.99
N ALA A 86 -4.42 12.48 -7.80
CA ALA A 86 -5.46 13.09 -6.98
C ALA A 86 -4.98 13.25 -5.53
N TRP A 87 -5.13 14.46 -5.00
CA TRP A 87 -4.83 14.78 -3.61
C TRP A 87 -6.03 14.47 -2.74
N ALA A 88 -5.99 13.36 -2.00
CA ALA A 88 -7.11 12.88 -1.22
C ALA A 88 -6.68 12.06 -0.01
N ASP A 89 -7.52 12.07 1.04
CA ASP A 89 -7.43 11.16 2.17
C ASP A 89 -8.29 9.92 1.90
N VAL A 90 -7.65 8.78 1.81
CA VAL A 90 -8.32 7.49 1.53
C VAL A 90 -9.32 7.07 2.61
N GLU A 91 -9.18 7.63 3.82
CA GLU A 91 -10.11 7.36 4.93
C GLU A 91 -11.38 8.22 4.85
N GLU A 92 -11.32 9.43 4.27
CA GLU A 92 -12.48 10.30 4.12
C GLU A 92 -13.29 9.98 2.85
N GLY A 93 -12.66 9.37 1.86
CA GLY A 93 -13.28 8.94 0.62
C GLY A 93 -12.41 9.17 -0.60
N LEU A 94 -12.65 8.37 -1.63
CA LEU A 94 -11.95 8.48 -2.90
C LEU A 94 -12.80 9.27 -3.89
N PRO A 95 -12.25 10.32 -4.55
CA PRO A 95 -12.99 11.20 -5.46
C PRO A 95 -13.20 10.57 -6.85
N PHE A 96 -13.59 9.29 -6.88
CA PHE A 96 -13.81 8.52 -8.09
C PHE A 96 -15.17 7.83 -8.04
N ASP A 97 -15.74 7.58 -9.21
CA ASP A 97 -16.98 6.84 -9.35
C ASP A 97 -16.84 5.39 -8.90
N SER A 98 -17.95 4.78 -8.49
CA SER A 98 -18.00 3.34 -8.23
C SER A 98 -17.65 2.56 -9.50
N ASP A 99 -17.07 1.37 -9.31
CA ASP A 99 -16.77 0.42 -10.40
C ASP A 99 -15.91 1.00 -11.53
N SER A 100 -14.95 1.88 -11.20
CA SER A 100 -14.14 2.59 -12.19
C SER A 100 -12.73 2.01 -12.41
N PHE A 101 -12.22 1.15 -11.51
CA PHE A 101 -10.88 0.60 -11.59
C PHE A 101 -10.85 -0.92 -11.70
N ASP A 102 -9.90 -1.44 -12.49
CA ASP A 102 -9.65 -2.88 -12.62
C ASP A 102 -8.80 -3.41 -11.46
N VAL A 103 -7.86 -2.57 -10.98
CA VAL A 103 -6.95 -2.90 -9.88
C VAL A 103 -6.78 -1.70 -8.98
N VAL A 104 -6.80 -1.93 -7.68
CA VAL A 104 -6.35 -0.95 -6.66
C VAL A 104 -5.09 -1.50 -5.99
N VAL A 105 -4.07 -0.66 -5.87
CA VAL A 105 -2.80 -0.96 -5.22
C VAL A 105 -2.70 -0.16 -3.92
N ALA A 106 -2.21 -0.80 -2.83
CA ALA A 106 -1.89 -0.15 -1.56
C ALA A 106 -0.60 -0.76 -1.00
N GLY A 107 0.52 -0.15 -1.33
CA GLY A 107 1.84 -0.65 -0.94
C GLY A 107 2.39 -0.03 0.33
N GLU A 108 2.32 -0.69 1.50
CA GLU A 108 2.72 -0.14 2.82
C GLU A 108 1.89 1.11 3.14
N LEU A 109 0.57 1.01 3.05
CA LEU A 109 -0.36 2.09 3.35
C LEU A 109 -1.24 1.77 4.57
N LEU A 110 -1.81 0.56 4.63
CA LEU A 110 -2.86 0.22 5.60
C LEU A 110 -2.40 0.37 7.06
N GLU A 111 -1.12 0.17 7.35
CA GLU A 111 -0.53 0.34 8.67
C GLU A 111 -0.50 1.79 9.16
N HIS A 112 -0.61 2.75 8.25
CA HIS A 112 -0.61 4.18 8.55
C HIS A 112 -2.01 4.75 8.78
N LEU A 113 -3.07 3.98 8.49
CA LEU A 113 -4.44 4.44 8.56
C LEU A 113 -5.00 4.28 9.98
N ALA A 114 -5.74 5.28 10.43
CA ALA A 114 -6.48 5.22 11.69
C ALA A 114 -7.74 4.36 11.55
N ASP A 115 -8.39 4.43 10.39
CA ASP A 115 -9.56 3.63 10.02
C ASP A 115 -9.35 2.85 8.71
N PRO A 116 -8.58 1.75 8.75
CA PRO A 116 -8.37 0.92 7.56
C PRO A 116 -9.64 0.22 7.08
N VAL A 117 -10.67 0.08 7.92
CA VAL A 117 -11.95 -0.53 7.52
C VAL A 117 -12.68 0.37 6.53
N ASN A 118 -12.78 1.67 6.84
CA ASN A 118 -13.40 2.63 5.93
C ASN A 118 -12.60 2.78 4.62
N ALA A 119 -11.28 2.79 4.69
CA ALA A 119 -10.43 2.82 3.50
C ALA A 119 -10.66 1.60 2.59
N VAL A 120 -10.73 0.39 3.16
CA VAL A 120 -10.99 -0.85 2.41
C VAL A 120 -12.41 -0.87 1.82
N ALA A 121 -13.41 -0.32 2.53
CA ALA A 121 -14.76 -0.14 1.98
C ALA A 121 -14.75 0.81 0.76
N ASN A 122 -14.01 1.92 0.82
CA ASN A 122 -13.81 2.82 -0.32
C ASN A 122 -13.11 2.14 -1.51
N VAL A 123 -12.13 1.27 -1.25
CA VAL A 123 -11.50 0.43 -2.28
C VAL A 123 -12.55 -0.48 -2.93
N GLY A 124 -13.36 -1.17 -2.13
CA GLY A 124 -14.43 -2.03 -2.63
C GLY A 124 -15.43 -1.26 -3.51
N ARG A 125 -15.73 0.00 -3.17
CA ARG A 125 -16.63 0.85 -3.96
C ARG A 125 -16.06 1.18 -5.34
N VAL A 126 -14.81 1.60 -5.42
CA VAL A 126 -14.22 2.06 -6.69
C VAL A 126 -13.74 0.93 -7.59
N LEU A 127 -13.50 -0.27 -7.07
CA LEU A 127 -13.18 -1.45 -7.86
C LEU A 127 -14.40 -1.93 -8.65
N ARG A 128 -14.19 -2.33 -9.89
CA ARG A 128 -15.18 -3.05 -10.70
C ARG A 128 -15.50 -4.42 -10.11
N PRO A 129 -16.70 -4.96 -10.33
CA PRO A 129 -16.98 -6.38 -10.04
C PRO A 129 -15.90 -7.28 -10.67
N GLY A 130 -15.33 -8.20 -9.88
CA GLY A 130 -14.19 -9.02 -10.30
C GLY A 130 -12.84 -8.33 -10.32
N GLY A 131 -12.76 -7.02 -10.02
CA GLY A 131 -11.53 -6.26 -9.89
C GLY A 131 -10.68 -6.70 -8.71
N ARG A 132 -9.39 -6.37 -8.71
CA ARG A 132 -8.43 -6.82 -7.70
C ARG A 132 -7.95 -5.71 -6.78
N PHE A 133 -7.92 -5.99 -5.49
CA PHE A 133 -7.19 -5.22 -4.49
C PHE A 133 -5.87 -5.93 -4.16
N VAL A 134 -4.76 -5.28 -4.39
CA VAL A 134 -3.42 -5.81 -4.12
C VAL A 134 -2.66 -4.85 -3.22
N GLY A 135 -1.87 -5.38 -2.29
CA GLY A 135 -1.15 -4.51 -1.39
C GLY A 135 -0.11 -5.24 -0.55
N SER A 136 0.54 -4.48 0.31
CA SER A 136 1.47 -5.02 1.29
C SER A 136 1.39 -4.27 2.61
N VAL A 137 1.75 -4.96 3.67
CA VAL A 137 1.97 -4.39 5.01
C VAL A 137 3.25 -5.00 5.60
N PRO A 138 3.94 -4.33 6.54
CA PRO A 138 5.08 -4.89 7.23
C PRO A 138 4.74 -6.20 7.94
N ASN A 139 5.66 -7.17 7.89
CA ASN A 139 5.56 -8.34 8.74
C ASN A 139 6.05 -7.98 10.15
N ALA A 140 5.17 -7.38 10.94
CA ALA A 140 5.46 -6.93 12.30
C ALA A 140 5.86 -8.08 13.25
N PHE A 141 5.53 -9.33 12.90
CA PHE A 141 5.75 -10.51 13.75
C PHE A 141 6.86 -11.43 13.24
N ARG A 142 7.74 -10.97 12.35
CA ARG A 142 8.95 -11.68 11.94
C ARG A 142 9.89 -11.91 13.14
N LEU A 143 10.81 -12.87 13.03
CA LEU A 143 11.70 -13.28 14.13
C LEU A 143 12.46 -12.08 14.74
N LYS A 144 13.03 -11.20 13.91
CA LYS A 144 13.75 -9.99 14.36
C LYS A 144 12.86 -9.09 15.23
N SER A 145 11.61 -8.88 14.82
CA SER A 145 10.65 -8.06 15.56
C SER A 145 10.24 -8.72 16.87
N ARG A 146 9.99 -10.04 16.87
CA ARG A 146 9.68 -10.80 18.12
C ARG A 146 10.79 -10.69 19.16
N VAL A 147 12.04 -10.82 18.71
CA VAL A 147 13.20 -10.65 19.61
C VAL A 147 13.29 -9.21 20.14
N ALA A 148 12.99 -8.21 19.32
CA ALA A 148 12.97 -6.81 19.75
C ALA A 148 11.85 -6.55 20.77
N TYR A 149 10.64 -7.08 20.54
CA TYR A 149 9.52 -6.97 21.48
C TYR A 149 9.82 -7.63 22.83
N ALA A 150 10.44 -8.83 22.79
CA ALA A 150 10.88 -9.52 24.01
C ALA A 150 11.95 -8.72 24.81
N ARG A 151 12.63 -7.76 24.16
CA ARG A 151 13.58 -6.82 24.76
C ARG A 151 12.96 -5.47 25.11
N GLY A 152 11.63 -5.36 25.11
CA GLY A 152 10.91 -4.12 25.47
C GLY A 152 10.92 -3.03 24.37
N ARG A 153 11.29 -3.35 23.11
CA ARG A 153 11.23 -2.39 22.01
C ARG A 153 9.88 -2.45 21.31
N TYR A 154 9.34 -1.30 20.97
CA TYR A 154 8.04 -1.17 20.32
C TYR A 154 8.19 -0.76 18.84
N PRO A 155 7.27 -1.13 17.92
CA PRO A 155 7.35 -0.76 16.51
C PRO A 155 7.41 0.74 16.24
N ALA A 156 6.69 1.55 17.00
CA ALA A 156 6.74 3.01 16.89
C ALA A 156 8.13 3.60 17.17
N ASP A 157 9.05 2.85 17.80
CA ASP A 157 10.45 3.26 17.95
C ASP A 157 11.19 3.30 16.59
N TRP A 158 10.64 2.62 15.57
CA TRP A 158 11.24 2.55 14.23
C TRP A 158 10.51 3.43 13.20
N ASP A 159 9.19 3.49 13.32
CA ASP A 159 8.34 4.34 12.50
C ASP A 159 7.13 4.83 13.29
N PRO A 160 7.15 6.11 13.73
CA PRO A 160 6.06 6.67 14.55
C PRO A 160 4.76 6.87 13.76
N THR A 161 4.77 6.68 12.45
CA THR A 161 3.58 6.80 11.61
C THR A 161 2.81 5.50 11.47
N HIS A 162 3.37 4.36 11.92
CA HIS A 162 2.66 3.09 11.96
C HIS A 162 1.65 3.05 13.11
N LEU A 163 0.37 3.15 12.78
CA LEU A 163 -0.75 3.10 13.72
C LEU A 163 -1.27 1.68 13.94
N GLN A 164 -1.06 0.78 12.97
CA GLN A 164 -1.58 -0.58 12.95
C GLN A 164 -0.48 -1.63 12.79
N LEU A 165 -0.71 -2.81 13.39
CA LEU A 165 0.11 -4.00 13.18
C LEU A 165 -0.78 -5.15 12.72
N PHE A 166 -0.57 -5.63 11.50
CA PHE A 166 -1.40 -6.68 10.93
C PHE A 166 -0.78 -8.08 11.13
N THR A 167 -1.56 -8.97 11.76
CA THR A 167 -1.37 -10.41 11.60
C THR A 167 -2.06 -10.87 10.31
N PRO A 168 -1.70 -12.05 9.75
CA PRO A 168 -2.43 -12.59 8.58
C PRO A 168 -3.94 -12.73 8.82
N ASP A 169 -4.35 -13.08 10.04
CA ASP A 169 -5.77 -13.25 10.37
C ASP A 169 -6.48 -11.91 10.54
N ALA A 170 -5.79 -10.88 11.07
CA ALA A 170 -6.33 -9.51 11.10
C ALA A 170 -6.51 -8.97 9.68
N LEU A 171 -5.54 -9.22 8.80
CA LEU A 171 -5.61 -8.81 7.41
C LEU A 171 -6.73 -9.54 6.65
N ARG A 172 -6.92 -10.86 6.87
CA ARG A 172 -8.07 -11.59 6.31
C ARG A 172 -9.41 -11.06 6.79
N ARG A 173 -9.53 -10.70 8.08
CA ARG A 173 -10.78 -10.09 8.59
C ARG A 173 -11.04 -8.73 7.97
N LEU A 174 -10.00 -7.90 7.80
CA LEU A 174 -10.11 -6.60 7.15
C LEU A 174 -10.59 -6.72 5.69
N LEU A 175 -10.16 -7.78 4.99
CA LEU A 175 -10.53 -8.07 3.60
C LEU A 175 -11.74 -9.02 3.49
N GLY A 176 -12.57 -9.12 4.54
CA GLY A 176 -13.66 -10.10 4.63
C GLY A 176 -14.75 -9.95 3.58
N ASP A 177 -14.94 -8.77 3.03
CA ASP A 177 -15.90 -8.48 1.94
C ASP A 177 -15.38 -8.83 0.54
N PHE A 178 -14.12 -9.31 0.46
CA PHE A 178 -13.48 -9.74 -0.77
C PHE A 178 -13.39 -11.27 -0.84
N GLU A 179 -13.35 -11.78 -2.06
CA GLU A 179 -13.13 -13.19 -2.38
C GLU A 179 -11.65 -13.45 -2.70
N GLU A 180 -11.26 -14.73 -2.77
CA GLU A 180 -9.93 -15.18 -3.20
C GLU A 180 -8.77 -14.50 -2.43
N VAL A 181 -8.95 -14.21 -1.15
CA VAL A 181 -7.94 -13.52 -0.33
C VAL A 181 -6.70 -14.40 -0.18
N GLN A 182 -5.62 -13.98 -0.78
CA GLN A 182 -4.30 -14.61 -0.68
C GLN A 182 -3.35 -13.72 0.11
N ILE A 183 -2.60 -14.30 1.05
CA ILE A 183 -1.54 -13.62 1.79
C ILE A 183 -0.25 -14.39 1.61
N ARG A 184 0.80 -13.71 1.12
CA ARG A 184 2.13 -14.26 0.90
C ARG A 184 3.15 -13.51 1.74
N PHE A 185 4.16 -14.22 2.19
CA PHE A 185 5.28 -13.67 2.95
C PHE A 185 6.49 -13.58 2.03
N GLU A 186 6.92 -12.36 1.75
CA GLU A 186 7.93 -12.10 0.72
C GLU A 186 9.03 -11.16 1.23
N ILE A 187 10.10 -11.05 0.46
CA ILE A 187 11.23 -10.14 0.68
C ILE A 187 11.96 -10.41 2.00
N GLY A 188 13.08 -11.09 1.90
CA GLY A 188 13.94 -11.40 3.05
C GLY A 188 15.00 -12.45 2.71
N ARG A 189 16.16 -12.38 3.36
CA ARG A 189 17.31 -13.24 3.07
C ARG A 189 17.03 -14.74 3.26
N LEU A 190 16.16 -15.10 4.20
CA LEU A 190 15.83 -16.49 4.56
C LEU A 190 14.35 -16.80 4.38
N VAL A 191 13.65 -16.04 3.55
CA VAL A 191 12.20 -16.21 3.31
C VAL A 191 11.86 -17.62 2.83
N ARG A 192 12.72 -18.23 2.02
CA ARG A 192 12.53 -19.61 1.51
C ARG A 192 12.64 -20.69 2.60
N VAL A 193 13.34 -20.41 3.72
CA VAL A 193 13.51 -21.36 4.82
C VAL A 193 12.29 -21.32 5.75
N HIS A 194 11.84 -20.14 6.12
CA HIS A 194 10.67 -19.97 6.97
C HIS A 194 9.95 -18.64 6.66
N PRO A 195 9.02 -18.61 5.67
CA PRO A 195 8.41 -17.37 5.16
C PRO A 195 7.85 -16.49 6.28
N ARG A 196 7.00 -17.04 7.15
CA ARG A 196 6.35 -16.27 8.22
C ARG A 196 7.31 -15.58 9.21
N LEU A 197 8.47 -16.20 9.48
CA LEU A 197 9.45 -15.66 10.44
C LEU A 197 10.51 -14.78 9.78
N MET A 198 10.80 -15.00 8.49
CA MET A 198 11.95 -14.38 7.82
C MET A 198 11.55 -13.30 6.82
N ALA A 199 10.31 -13.31 6.32
CA ALA A 199 9.84 -12.27 5.41
C ALA A 199 9.75 -10.91 6.11
N ASN A 200 10.01 -9.87 5.34
CA ASN A 200 9.89 -8.49 5.79
C ASN A 200 8.47 -7.94 5.61
N VAL A 201 7.75 -8.44 4.60
CA VAL A 201 6.40 -7.96 4.26
C VAL A 201 5.40 -9.11 4.13
N GLN A 202 4.15 -8.80 4.36
CA GLN A 202 2.99 -9.59 3.98
C GLN A 202 2.39 -8.93 2.75
N LEU A 203 2.43 -9.60 1.62
CA LEU A 203 1.74 -9.21 0.40
C LEU A 203 0.34 -9.84 0.39
N PHE A 204 -0.64 -9.09 -0.02
CA PHE A 204 -1.99 -9.61 -0.19
C PHE A 204 -2.55 -9.34 -1.58
N SER A 205 -3.42 -10.21 -2.03
CA SER A 205 -4.32 -9.95 -3.14
C SER A 205 -5.71 -10.47 -2.77
N ALA A 206 -6.73 -9.73 -3.17
CA ALA A 206 -8.13 -10.04 -2.92
C ALA A 206 -8.95 -9.61 -4.14
N ARG A 207 -10.09 -10.25 -4.39
CA ARG A 207 -10.94 -9.97 -5.54
C ARG A 207 -12.30 -9.43 -5.05
N LYS A 208 -12.78 -8.35 -5.66
CA LYS A 208 -14.16 -7.89 -5.43
C LYS A 208 -15.13 -8.92 -5.98
N PRO A 209 -16.17 -9.33 -5.23
CA PRO A 209 -17.24 -10.18 -5.76
C PRO A 209 -17.86 -9.65 -7.06
N GLY A 210 -18.34 -10.59 -7.92
CA GLY A 210 -18.94 -10.26 -9.22
C GLY A 210 -20.37 -9.76 -9.12
#